data_bb00b952543e7812a0611465a46cafd9
#
_entry.id   bb00b952543e7812a0611465a46cafd9
#
_cell.length_a   1.000
_cell.length_b   1.000
_cell.length_c   1.000
_cell.angle_alpha   90.00
_cell.angle_beta   90.00
_cell.angle_gamma   90.00
#
_symmetry.space_group_name_H-M   'P 1'
#
loop_
_entity.id
_entity.type
_entity.pdbx_description
1 polymer ?
#
loop_
_entity_poly.entity_id
_entity_poly.type
_entity_poly.pdbx_seq_one_letter_code
_entity_poly.pdbx_strand_id
1 'polypeptide(L)'
;MISNQRNSMTSISNKKVYIIAEIGVNHNGSLKRAKEMIKQSKLSGVDAVKFQTYKAENIADSKVSKAHYQKIDNKHESQYEMLKKYELSDDDFKKLYEYTIKNDIDFISTAADKKALEFLHNRLNLKTIKIGSSDLSNIQLLINAGRTKKNIIISCGLSTLDKIDIALSALSYGYKNKGFKFNYKKNSKLYLNHSKYISKKVTLLHCTTEYPAPXDELXLNVIDTLSXKYNMPIGYSDHSNNPITPIIATSKNISAIEVHVTMNKNLQGPDHKSSLNFKQLKQYVKNIRNTEIINGSFDKHITPSEKKNMLVIKKNLVYKNNIXKGKKITEXDLIXIRTNTGISSIEFCNILNKKLLRSVKKNTIVRKKDFRTK
;
A
#
# COMPACT_ATOMS: atom_id res chain seq x y z
N MET A 1 -20.63 -23.08 11.45
CA MET A 1 -19.69 -22.19 12.17
C MET A 1 -18.97 -21.26 11.19
N ILE A 2 -19.70 -20.32 10.61
CA ILE A 2 -19.14 -19.27 9.71
C ILE A 2 -19.77 -17.95 10.15
N SER A 3 -19.37 -17.41 11.30
CA SER A 3 -19.98 -16.15 11.75
C SER A 3 -19.08 -15.19 12.53
N ASN A 4 -17.76 -15.37 12.55
CA ASN A 4 -16.93 -14.48 13.38
C ASN A 4 -15.71 -13.82 12.69
N GLN A 5 -15.69 -13.73 11.35
CA GLN A 5 -14.56 -13.08 10.67
C GLN A 5 -14.89 -11.73 10.01
N ARG A 6 -16.09 -11.19 10.20
CA ARG A 6 -16.51 -9.96 9.49
C ARG A 6 -16.18 -8.64 10.20
N ASN A 7 -15.70 -8.68 11.44
CA ASN A 7 -15.55 -7.43 12.22
C ASN A 7 -14.19 -6.72 12.08
N SER A 8 -13.25 -7.25 11.29
CA SER A 8 -11.93 -6.61 11.14
C SER A 8 -11.77 -5.77 9.86
N MET A 9 -12.72 -5.84 8.94
CA MET A 9 -12.60 -5.14 7.64
C MET A 9 -13.06 -3.69 7.64
N THR A 10 -13.78 -3.25 8.69
CA THR A 10 -14.39 -1.91 8.71
C THR A 10 -13.43 -0.77 9.05
N SER A 11 -12.20 -1.07 9.53
CA SER A 11 -11.26 -0.03 9.95
C SER A 11 -10.18 0.32 8.91
N ILE A 12 -10.19 -0.33 7.73
CA ILE A 12 -9.13 -0.16 6.72
C ILE A 12 -9.45 0.94 5.68
N SER A 13 -10.70 1.45 5.67
CA SER A 13 -11.10 2.43 4.66
C SER A 13 -10.67 3.85 5.06
N ASN A 14 -9.85 4.46 4.27
CA ASN A 14 -9.46 5.89 4.18
C ASN A 14 -8.06 6.28 4.65
N LYS A 15 -7.11 5.35 4.79
CA LYS A 15 -5.70 5.77 4.92
C LYS A 15 -5.10 5.95 3.52
N LYS A 16 -4.60 7.14 3.23
CA LYS A 16 -3.80 7.41 2.03
C LYS A 16 -2.56 6.53 2.01
N VAL A 17 -2.20 6.01 0.85
CA VAL A 17 -0.95 5.28 0.64
C VAL A 17 0.22 6.24 0.92
N TYR A 18 1.13 5.83 1.81
CA TYR A 18 2.33 6.61 2.14
C TYR A 18 3.38 6.39 1.04
N ILE A 19 3.70 7.45 0.28
CA ILE A 19 4.55 7.36 -0.91
C ILE A 19 5.98 7.78 -0.57
N ILE A 20 6.94 6.89 -0.83
CA ILE A 20 8.36 7.07 -0.50
C ILE A 20 9.16 7.16 -1.80
N ALA A 21 9.81 8.31 -2.02
CA ALA A 21 10.76 8.49 -3.12
C ALA A 21 12.15 8.02 -2.67
N GLU A 22 12.60 6.89 -3.18
CA GLU A 22 13.94 6.34 -2.90
C GLU A 22 14.98 7.08 -3.73
N ILE A 23 15.68 7.99 -3.12
CA ILE A 23 16.84 8.67 -3.71
C ILE A 23 18.02 7.70 -3.76
N GLY A 24 18.14 6.85 -2.72
CA GLY A 24 19.16 5.79 -2.67
C GLY A 24 20.55 6.36 -2.85
N VAL A 25 21.24 5.90 -3.90
CA VAL A 25 22.57 6.39 -4.29
C VAL A 25 22.55 7.31 -5.52
N ASN A 26 21.36 7.65 -6.04
CA ASN A 26 21.20 8.45 -7.26
C ASN A 26 21.64 9.93 -7.10
N HIS A 27 21.99 10.34 -5.90
CA HIS A 27 22.68 11.61 -5.66
C HIS A 27 24.15 11.58 -6.13
N ASN A 28 24.71 10.40 -6.44
CA ASN A 28 26.10 10.23 -6.89
C ASN A 28 27.13 10.94 -5.99
N GLY A 29 26.98 10.81 -4.66
CA GLY A 29 27.89 11.44 -3.69
C GLY A 29 27.74 12.96 -3.54
N SER A 30 26.78 13.60 -4.24
CA SER A 30 26.64 15.05 -4.26
C SER A 30 25.53 15.53 -3.32
N LEU A 31 25.89 16.23 -2.25
CA LEU A 31 24.97 16.88 -1.32
C LEU A 31 24.01 17.86 -2.06
N LYS A 32 24.56 18.62 -3.03
CA LYS A 32 23.76 19.57 -3.83
C LYS A 32 22.67 18.82 -4.61
N ARG A 33 23.05 17.73 -5.30
CA ARG A 33 22.09 16.92 -6.07
C ARG A 33 21.06 16.28 -5.14
N ALA A 34 21.47 15.75 -3.98
CA ALA A 34 20.57 15.16 -2.99
C ALA A 34 19.50 16.17 -2.54
N LYS A 35 19.89 17.41 -2.25
CA LYS A 35 18.97 18.49 -1.86
C LYS A 35 17.97 18.82 -3.00
N GLU A 36 18.45 18.89 -4.24
CA GLU A 36 17.56 19.15 -5.39
C GLU A 36 16.56 17.98 -5.55
N MET A 37 17.01 16.74 -5.39
CA MET A 37 16.11 15.57 -5.45
C MET A 37 15.05 15.60 -4.34
N ILE A 38 15.39 16.04 -3.12
CA ILE A 38 14.42 16.24 -2.04
C ILE A 38 13.33 17.26 -2.48
N LYS A 39 13.77 18.41 -2.99
CA LYS A 39 12.87 19.47 -3.47
C LYS A 39 11.93 18.95 -4.57
N GLN A 40 12.47 18.28 -5.58
CA GLN A 40 11.68 17.72 -6.68
C GLN A 40 10.71 16.63 -6.21
N SER A 41 11.12 15.81 -5.22
CA SER A 41 10.26 14.79 -4.61
C SER A 41 9.05 15.45 -3.91
N LYS A 42 9.29 16.49 -3.11
CA LYS A 42 8.20 17.26 -2.47
C LYS A 42 7.23 17.83 -3.51
N LEU A 43 7.76 18.46 -4.56
CA LEU A 43 6.95 19.03 -5.65
C LEU A 43 6.17 17.98 -6.43
N SER A 44 6.60 16.73 -6.39
CA SER A 44 5.89 15.60 -7.02
C SER A 44 4.76 15.04 -6.14
N GLY A 45 4.67 15.46 -4.87
CA GLY A 45 3.58 15.11 -3.97
C GLY A 45 3.79 13.81 -3.20
N VAL A 46 5.05 13.37 -3.02
CA VAL A 46 5.36 12.21 -2.16
C VAL A 46 5.38 12.62 -0.68
N ASP A 47 5.23 11.64 0.19
CA ASP A 47 5.17 11.87 1.64
C ASP A 47 6.58 11.85 2.27
N ALA A 48 7.50 11.07 1.70
CA ALA A 48 8.86 10.91 2.25
C ALA A 48 9.91 10.78 1.15
N VAL A 49 11.14 11.14 1.50
CA VAL A 49 12.34 10.76 0.74
C VAL A 49 13.14 9.73 1.54
N LYS A 50 13.77 8.80 0.82
CA LYS A 50 14.60 7.78 1.45
C LYS A 50 16.02 7.79 0.89
N PHE A 51 16.97 7.55 1.80
CA PHE A 51 18.41 7.43 1.52
C PHE A 51 18.93 6.09 2.03
N GLN A 52 20.21 5.83 1.81
CA GLN A 52 20.89 4.63 2.31
C GLN A 52 22.09 5.08 3.14
N THR A 53 22.10 4.77 4.43
CA THR A 53 23.18 5.09 5.35
C THR A 53 24.05 3.87 5.54
N TYR A 54 25.30 3.99 5.12
CA TYR A 54 26.29 2.92 5.19
C TYR A 54 27.70 3.49 5.18
N LYS A 55 28.66 2.64 5.56
CA LYS A 55 30.08 2.79 5.25
C LYS A 55 30.47 1.56 4.44
N ALA A 56 31.09 1.75 3.28
CA ALA A 56 31.39 0.66 2.35
C ALA A 56 32.18 -0.48 3.04
N GLU A 57 33.13 -0.12 3.89
CA GLU A 57 33.95 -1.05 4.65
C GLU A 57 33.17 -1.92 5.65
N ASN A 58 31.96 -1.55 6.01
CA ASN A 58 31.11 -2.32 6.93
C ASN A 58 30.16 -3.30 6.22
N ILE A 59 29.95 -3.14 4.91
CA ILE A 59 28.87 -3.88 4.20
C ILE A 59 29.35 -4.68 2.98
N ALA A 60 30.55 -4.44 2.50
CA ALA A 60 31.06 -5.18 1.33
C ALA A 60 32.54 -5.50 1.49
N ASP A 61 32.92 -6.75 1.28
CA ASP A 61 34.32 -7.16 1.11
C ASP A 61 34.83 -6.63 -0.23
N SER A 62 36.09 -6.21 -0.27
CA SER A 62 36.69 -5.61 -1.45
C SER A 62 36.72 -6.53 -2.70
N LYS A 63 36.60 -7.84 -2.49
CA LYS A 63 36.62 -8.84 -3.56
C LYS A 63 35.22 -9.21 -4.07
N VAL A 64 34.15 -8.72 -3.44
CA VAL A 64 32.79 -9.07 -3.87
C VAL A 64 32.44 -8.35 -5.18
N SER A 65 32.01 -9.13 -6.18
CA SER A 65 31.51 -8.60 -7.44
C SER A 65 30.20 -7.86 -7.27
N LYS A 66 29.97 -6.86 -8.10
CA LYS A 66 28.67 -6.19 -8.19
C LYS A 66 27.57 -7.18 -8.59
N ALA A 67 26.35 -6.93 -8.17
CA ALA A 67 25.17 -7.67 -8.64
C ALA A 67 25.04 -7.53 -10.17
N HIS A 68 24.33 -8.46 -10.79
CA HIS A 68 24.23 -8.52 -12.26
C HIS A 68 23.79 -7.17 -12.85
N TYR A 69 22.73 -6.59 -12.33
CA TYR A 69 22.19 -5.31 -12.81
C TYR A 69 23.14 -4.12 -12.58
N GLN A 70 24.07 -4.22 -11.63
CA GLN A 70 25.03 -3.16 -11.29
C GLN A 70 26.26 -3.16 -12.22
N LYS A 71 26.47 -4.21 -13.03
CA LYS A 71 27.65 -4.37 -13.89
C LYS A 71 27.60 -3.57 -15.20
N ILE A 72 26.50 -2.86 -15.43
CA ILE A 72 26.23 -2.18 -16.72
C ILE A 72 27.28 -1.11 -17.05
N ASP A 73 27.69 -0.31 -16.06
CA ASP A 73 28.57 0.85 -16.31
C ASP A 73 30.05 0.53 -16.22
N ASN A 74 30.46 -0.37 -15.34
CA ASN A 74 31.87 -0.78 -15.20
C ASN A 74 31.94 -2.22 -14.66
N LYS A 75 32.32 -3.16 -15.53
CA LYS A 75 32.37 -4.60 -15.20
C LYS A 75 33.49 -4.96 -14.21
N HIS A 76 34.54 -4.17 -14.15
CA HIS A 76 35.76 -4.49 -13.37
C HIS A 76 35.74 -3.88 -11.96
N GLU A 77 34.87 -2.90 -11.73
CA GLU A 77 34.69 -2.25 -10.40
C GLU A 77 34.08 -3.23 -9.41
N SER A 78 34.64 -3.37 -8.23
CA SER A 78 34.07 -4.19 -7.16
C SER A 78 32.83 -3.50 -6.55
N GLN A 79 32.02 -4.26 -5.81
CA GLN A 79 30.89 -3.69 -5.07
C GLN A 79 31.35 -2.66 -4.03
N TYR A 80 32.46 -2.93 -3.36
CA TYR A 80 33.06 -2.02 -2.38
C TYR A 80 33.42 -0.66 -3.01
N GLU A 81 34.14 -0.68 -4.15
CA GLU A 81 34.56 0.55 -4.85
C GLU A 81 33.34 1.37 -5.30
N MET A 82 32.32 0.71 -5.85
CA MET A 82 31.08 1.36 -6.24
C MET A 82 30.40 2.02 -5.02
N LEU A 83 30.25 1.30 -3.92
CA LEU A 83 29.62 1.84 -2.71
C LEU A 83 30.42 3.01 -2.13
N LYS A 84 31.73 2.91 -2.11
CA LYS A 84 32.63 3.97 -1.57
C LYS A 84 32.46 5.29 -2.35
N LYS A 85 32.30 5.19 -3.66
CA LYS A 85 32.10 6.34 -4.57
C LYS A 85 30.80 7.13 -4.23
N TYR A 86 29.77 6.44 -3.77
CA TYR A 86 28.46 7.06 -3.51
C TYR A 86 28.18 7.34 -2.02
N GLU A 87 29.15 7.03 -1.15
CA GLU A 87 29.02 7.22 0.29
C GLU A 87 28.89 8.71 0.66
N LEU A 88 27.94 9.03 1.52
CA LEU A 88 27.82 10.37 2.12
C LEU A 88 28.37 10.36 3.55
N SER A 89 28.85 11.52 3.99
CA SER A 89 29.32 11.69 5.36
C SER A 89 28.12 11.84 6.33
N ASP A 90 28.38 11.61 7.62
CA ASP A 90 27.39 11.82 8.69
C ASP A 90 26.92 13.29 8.71
N ASP A 91 27.82 14.24 8.44
CA ASP A 91 27.47 15.66 8.38
C ASP A 91 26.58 15.98 7.17
N ASP A 92 26.79 15.30 6.02
CA ASP A 92 25.89 15.45 4.89
C ASP A 92 24.49 14.93 5.23
N PHE A 93 24.39 13.78 5.91
CA PHE A 93 23.09 13.26 6.37
C PHE A 93 22.38 14.22 7.31
N LYS A 94 23.10 14.87 8.25
CA LYS A 94 22.51 15.90 9.12
C LYS A 94 21.95 17.06 8.30
N LYS A 95 22.73 17.58 7.35
CA LYS A 95 22.32 18.69 6.46
C LYS A 95 21.11 18.31 5.60
N LEU A 96 21.03 17.04 5.14
CA LEU A 96 19.88 16.54 4.37
C LEU A 96 18.64 16.43 5.26
N TYR A 97 18.80 15.89 6.47
CA TYR A 97 17.70 15.77 7.44
C TYR A 97 17.13 17.16 7.78
N GLU A 98 17.98 18.13 8.10
CA GLU A 98 17.57 19.52 8.36
C GLU A 98 16.85 20.11 7.14
N TYR A 99 17.34 19.81 5.93
CA TYR A 99 16.74 20.27 4.70
C TYR A 99 15.34 19.68 4.48
N THR A 100 15.12 18.40 4.84
CA THR A 100 13.78 17.81 4.74
C THR A 100 12.80 18.44 5.72
N ILE A 101 13.24 18.76 6.95
CA ILE A 101 12.40 19.47 7.94
C ILE A 101 11.95 20.82 7.37
N LYS A 102 12.87 21.60 6.79
CA LYS A 102 12.57 22.90 6.19
C LYS A 102 11.59 22.82 5.01
N ASN A 103 11.55 21.67 4.33
CA ASN A 103 10.68 21.45 3.17
C ASN A 103 9.41 20.66 3.52
N ASP A 104 9.18 20.38 4.80
CA ASP A 104 8.00 19.64 5.28
C ASP A 104 7.81 18.31 4.51
N ILE A 105 8.86 17.49 4.48
CA ILE A 105 8.84 16.15 3.87
C ILE A 105 9.55 15.18 4.83
N ASP A 106 9.00 13.98 5.00
CA ASP A 106 9.59 13.00 5.91
C ASP A 106 10.94 12.48 5.38
N PHE A 107 11.88 12.27 6.30
CA PHE A 107 13.19 11.69 6.01
C PHE A 107 13.25 10.25 6.53
N ILE A 108 13.58 9.33 5.65
CA ILE A 108 13.81 7.91 5.99
C ILE A 108 15.21 7.55 5.50
N SER A 109 15.88 6.65 6.20
CA SER A 109 17.11 6.07 5.66
C SER A 109 17.19 4.58 5.99
N THR A 110 17.75 3.82 5.04
CA THR A 110 18.08 2.41 5.24
C THR A 110 19.34 2.33 6.11
N ALA A 111 19.25 1.61 7.22
CA ALA A 111 20.41 1.26 8.05
C ALA A 111 21.01 -0.03 7.50
N ALA A 112 22.16 0.04 6.87
CA ALA A 112 22.82 -1.13 6.28
C ALA A 112 23.69 -1.91 7.27
N ASP A 113 23.92 -1.35 8.46
CA ASP A 113 24.70 -2.01 9.51
C ASP A 113 24.34 -1.42 10.89
N LYS A 114 24.95 -1.97 11.94
CA LYS A 114 24.70 -1.54 13.33
C LYS A 114 25.10 -0.08 13.56
N LYS A 115 26.24 0.37 13.01
CA LYS A 115 26.72 1.74 13.19
C LYS A 115 25.77 2.75 12.51
N ALA A 116 25.32 2.42 11.29
CA ALA A 116 24.31 3.21 10.60
C ALA A 116 23.01 3.29 11.41
N LEU A 117 22.55 2.17 11.97
CA LEU A 117 21.37 2.14 12.82
C LEU A 117 21.53 3.04 14.05
N GLU A 118 22.68 2.98 14.72
CA GLU A 118 22.99 3.82 15.89
C GLU A 118 23.02 5.30 15.52
N PHE A 119 23.60 5.66 14.39
CA PHE A 119 23.62 7.03 13.86
C PHE A 119 22.19 7.54 13.60
N LEU A 120 21.37 6.76 12.88
CA LEU A 120 19.99 7.14 12.56
C LEU A 120 19.11 7.27 13.81
N HIS A 121 19.34 6.40 14.80
CA HIS A 121 18.59 6.40 16.06
C HIS A 121 19.06 7.49 17.04
N ASN A 122 20.37 7.55 17.33
CA ASN A 122 20.92 8.37 18.41
C ASN A 122 21.26 9.81 17.96
N ARG A 123 21.76 9.98 16.72
CA ARG A 123 22.21 11.29 16.24
C ARG A 123 21.11 12.05 15.49
N LEU A 124 20.44 11.38 14.53
CA LEU A 124 19.35 12.01 13.78
C LEU A 124 17.99 11.84 14.46
N ASN A 125 17.88 10.89 15.38
CA ASN A 125 16.65 10.59 16.13
C ASN A 125 15.43 10.37 15.21
N LEU A 126 15.62 9.64 14.09
CA LEU A 126 14.56 9.43 13.11
C LEU A 126 13.34 8.73 13.73
N LYS A 127 12.15 9.10 13.29
CA LYS A 127 10.89 8.45 13.70
C LYS A 127 10.75 7.07 13.06
N THR A 128 11.21 6.92 11.81
CA THR A 128 11.08 5.71 10.99
C THR A 128 12.45 5.36 10.39
N ILE A 129 12.83 4.09 10.49
CA ILE A 129 14.09 3.56 9.95
C ILE A 129 13.74 2.43 8.97
N LYS A 130 14.48 2.34 7.86
CA LYS A 130 14.29 1.26 6.87
C LYS A 130 15.33 0.16 7.06
N ILE A 131 14.90 -1.08 6.88
CA ILE A 131 15.78 -2.26 6.75
C ILE A 131 15.56 -2.83 5.33
N GLY A 132 16.64 -2.98 4.59
CA GLY A 132 16.60 -3.48 3.20
C GLY A 132 16.36 -4.98 3.12
N SER A 133 16.02 -5.47 1.92
CA SER A 133 15.83 -6.91 1.66
C SER A 133 17.08 -7.74 1.95
N SER A 134 18.26 -7.21 1.65
CA SER A 134 19.57 -7.87 1.92
C SER A 134 19.76 -8.17 3.41
N ASP A 135 19.17 -7.36 4.28
CA ASP A 135 19.31 -7.47 5.74
C ASP A 135 18.14 -8.20 6.42
N LEU A 136 17.22 -8.78 5.65
CA LEU A 136 16.12 -9.56 6.24
C LEU A 136 16.63 -10.77 7.03
N SER A 137 17.80 -11.32 6.68
CA SER A 137 18.44 -12.43 7.40
C SER A 137 19.42 -11.98 8.48
N ASN A 138 19.63 -10.67 8.63
CA ASN A 138 20.59 -10.09 9.59
C ASN A 138 19.94 -9.99 10.98
N ILE A 139 19.90 -11.12 11.70
CA ILE A 139 19.21 -11.25 12.99
C ILE A 139 19.73 -10.21 14.02
N GLN A 140 21.05 -9.96 14.02
CA GLN A 140 21.66 -8.97 14.93
C GLN A 140 21.09 -7.56 14.66
N LEU A 141 21.05 -7.16 13.39
CA LEU A 141 20.54 -5.84 13.00
C LEU A 141 19.04 -5.73 13.32
N LEU A 142 18.26 -6.78 13.06
CA LEU A 142 16.82 -6.79 13.34
C LEU A 142 16.52 -6.65 14.84
N ILE A 143 17.24 -7.38 15.69
CA ILE A 143 17.08 -7.28 17.16
C ILE A 143 17.42 -5.84 17.59
N ASN A 144 18.53 -5.28 17.09
CA ASN A 144 18.94 -3.91 17.44
C ASN A 144 17.92 -2.87 16.91
N ALA A 145 17.37 -3.06 15.70
CA ALA A 145 16.33 -2.19 15.16
C ALA A 145 15.09 -2.19 16.08
N GLY A 146 14.65 -3.37 16.54
CA GLY A 146 13.54 -3.46 17.49
C GLY A 146 13.82 -2.72 18.81
N ARG A 147 15.05 -2.78 19.29
CA ARG A 147 15.46 -2.10 20.54
C ARG A 147 15.36 -0.58 20.45
N THR A 148 15.47 -0.01 19.26
CA THR A 148 15.31 1.45 19.07
C THR A 148 13.91 1.93 19.43
N LYS A 149 12.90 1.03 19.44
CA LYS A 149 11.48 1.34 19.64
C LYS A 149 10.90 2.24 18.55
N LYS A 150 11.64 2.49 17.47
CA LYS A 150 11.20 3.30 16.33
C LYS A 150 10.22 2.53 15.44
N ASN A 151 9.57 3.24 14.52
CA ASN A 151 8.85 2.58 13.42
C ASN A 151 9.88 1.98 12.45
N ILE A 152 9.60 0.77 11.99
CA ILE A 152 10.50 0.06 11.06
C ILE A 152 9.73 -0.26 9.78
N ILE A 153 10.28 0.14 8.64
CA ILE A 153 9.85 -0.34 7.34
C ILE A 153 10.86 -1.43 6.94
N ILE A 154 10.39 -2.61 6.59
CA ILE A 154 11.27 -3.71 6.22
C ILE A 154 10.83 -4.29 4.86
N SER A 155 11.77 -4.45 3.91
CA SER A 155 11.50 -5.07 2.62
C SER A 155 11.82 -6.56 2.66
N CYS A 156 11.05 -7.36 1.90
CA CYS A 156 11.16 -8.83 1.94
C CYS A 156 11.48 -9.47 0.60
N GLY A 157 12.18 -8.77 -0.26
CA GLY A 157 12.78 -9.39 -1.46
C GLY A 157 13.79 -10.48 -1.07
N LEU A 158 14.09 -11.38 -1.97
CA LEU A 158 15.04 -12.49 -1.78
C LEU A 158 14.63 -13.45 -0.64
N SER A 159 13.33 -13.49 -0.28
CA SER A 159 12.92 -14.20 0.94
C SER A 159 11.67 -15.04 0.73
N THR A 160 11.59 -16.11 1.50
CA THR A 160 10.38 -16.95 1.63
C THR A 160 9.57 -16.53 2.86
N LEU A 161 8.33 -16.99 2.98
CA LEU A 161 7.48 -16.71 4.15
C LEU A 161 8.15 -17.14 5.46
N ASP A 162 8.87 -18.28 5.48
CA ASP A 162 9.56 -18.75 6.69
C ASP A 162 10.67 -17.78 7.11
N LYS A 163 11.43 -17.24 6.15
CA LYS A 163 12.47 -16.25 6.44
C LYS A 163 11.86 -14.95 6.96
N ILE A 164 10.72 -14.53 6.41
CA ILE A 164 9.96 -13.36 6.90
C ILE A 164 9.51 -13.60 8.34
N ASP A 165 8.98 -14.78 8.66
CA ASP A 165 8.55 -15.15 10.02
C ASP A 165 9.72 -15.02 11.02
N ILE A 166 10.89 -15.51 10.63
CA ILE A 166 12.10 -15.43 11.48
C ILE A 166 12.50 -13.95 11.68
N ALA A 167 12.52 -13.18 10.61
CA ALA A 167 12.91 -11.76 10.64
C ALA A 167 11.98 -10.93 11.54
N LEU A 168 10.66 -11.05 11.33
CA LEU A 168 9.66 -10.35 12.13
C LEU A 168 9.71 -10.78 13.59
N SER A 169 10.02 -12.06 13.87
CA SER A 169 10.18 -12.58 15.23
C SER A 169 11.42 -12.00 15.90
N ALA A 170 12.53 -11.89 15.19
CA ALA A 170 13.77 -11.27 15.71
C ALA A 170 13.53 -9.78 16.03
N LEU A 171 12.86 -9.08 15.13
CA LEU A 171 12.49 -7.67 15.33
C LEU A 171 11.56 -7.53 16.55
N SER A 172 10.55 -8.39 16.67
CA SER A 172 9.62 -8.41 17.80
C SER A 172 10.36 -8.70 19.12
N TYR A 173 11.30 -9.64 19.08
CA TYR A 173 12.16 -9.94 20.23
C TYR A 173 12.90 -8.68 20.68
N GLY A 174 13.46 -7.92 19.74
CA GLY A 174 14.18 -6.66 20.03
C GLY A 174 13.29 -5.61 20.71
N TYR A 175 12.02 -5.49 20.28
CA TYR A 175 11.08 -4.55 20.93
C TYR A 175 10.83 -4.90 22.41
N LYS A 176 11.00 -6.16 22.79
CA LYS A 176 10.69 -6.64 24.17
C LYS A 176 11.92 -6.83 25.04
N ASN A 177 13.06 -7.18 24.49
CA ASN A 177 14.21 -7.71 25.22
C ASN A 177 15.49 -6.94 24.98
N LYS A 178 16.37 -6.91 26.00
CA LYS A 178 17.68 -6.24 25.92
C LYS A 178 18.82 -7.18 25.49
N GLY A 179 18.65 -8.50 25.64
CA GLY A 179 19.69 -9.51 25.33
C GLY A 179 19.61 -10.09 23.93
N PHE A 180 20.47 -11.05 23.61
CA PHE A 180 20.53 -11.78 22.34
C PHE A 180 20.19 -13.26 22.48
N LYS A 181 19.39 -13.65 23.49
CA LYS A 181 18.94 -15.03 23.69
C LYS A 181 17.77 -15.41 22.77
N PHE A 182 17.88 -15.05 21.49
CA PHE A 182 16.88 -15.37 20.46
C PHE A 182 17.26 -16.69 19.78
N ASN A 183 16.36 -17.66 19.81
CA ASN A 183 16.53 -18.92 19.11
C ASN A 183 15.41 -19.06 18.08
N TYR A 184 15.74 -18.91 16.80
CA TYR A 184 14.75 -18.91 15.73
C TYR A 184 14.01 -20.25 15.59
N LYS A 185 14.66 -21.38 15.89
CA LYS A 185 14.04 -22.72 15.82
C LYS A 185 12.95 -22.92 16.88
N LYS A 186 13.18 -22.38 18.09
CA LYS A 186 12.28 -22.56 19.23
C LYS A 186 11.23 -21.45 19.35
N ASN A 187 11.60 -20.22 19.04
CA ASN A 187 10.85 -19.04 19.49
C ASN A 187 10.24 -18.18 18.38
N SER A 188 10.49 -18.49 17.09
CA SER A 188 10.04 -17.61 16.01
C SER A 188 8.51 -17.39 16.03
N LYS A 189 7.73 -18.45 16.10
CA LYS A 189 6.26 -18.37 16.11
C LYS A 189 5.72 -17.65 17.36
N LEU A 190 6.34 -17.89 18.52
CA LEU A 190 5.93 -17.28 19.79
C LEU A 190 6.02 -15.75 19.74
N TYR A 191 7.15 -15.21 19.27
CA TYR A 191 7.35 -13.76 19.22
C TYR A 191 6.48 -13.10 18.15
N LEU A 192 6.25 -13.76 17.04
CA LEU A 192 5.40 -13.26 15.96
C LEU A 192 3.93 -13.19 16.40
N ASN A 193 3.41 -14.27 16.97
CA ASN A 193 2.00 -14.40 17.31
C ASN A 193 1.54 -13.44 18.42
N HIS A 194 2.45 -13.05 19.30
CA HIS A 194 2.10 -12.24 20.48
C HIS A 194 2.59 -10.78 20.40
N SER A 195 3.04 -10.33 19.22
CA SER A 195 3.65 -9.00 19.13
C SER A 195 2.70 -7.91 18.71
N LYS A 196 2.18 -7.15 19.67
CA LYS A 196 1.46 -5.90 19.42
C LYS A 196 2.36 -4.81 18.79
N TYR A 197 3.68 -4.95 18.90
CA TYR A 197 4.61 -4.00 18.30
C TYR A 197 4.68 -4.16 16.78
N ILE A 198 4.63 -5.41 16.29
CA ILE A 198 4.67 -5.69 14.85
C ILE A 198 3.49 -5.00 14.15
N SER A 199 2.27 -5.17 14.68
CA SER A 199 1.07 -4.60 14.06
C SER A 199 1.04 -3.06 14.06
N LYS A 200 1.72 -2.42 15.01
CA LYS A 200 1.64 -0.96 15.20
C LYS A 200 2.86 -0.20 14.68
N LYS A 201 4.03 -0.85 14.67
CA LYS A 201 5.31 -0.16 14.42
C LYS A 201 6.06 -0.67 13.20
N VAL A 202 5.59 -1.74 12.56
CA VAL A 202 6.31 -2.34 11.44
C VAL A 202 5.43 -2.30 10.18
N THR A 203 6.02 -1.86 9.07
CA THR A 203 5.44 -1.96 7.73
C THR A 203 6.31 -2.92 6.92
N LEU A 204 5.70 -3.96 6.36
CA LEU A 204 6.40 -4.95 5.53
C LEU A 204 6.15 -4.63 4.06
N LEU A 205 7.22 -4.42 3.29
CA LEU A 205 7.11 -4.14 1.85
C LEU A 205 7.44 -5.40 1.04
N HIS A 206 6.49 -5.86 0.26
CA HIS A 206 6.76 -6.80 -0.83
C HIS A 206 7.65 -6.14 -1.88
N CYS A 207 8.59 -6.87 -2.46
CA CYS A 207 9.40 -6.36 -3.58
C CYS A 207 10.11 -7.51 -4.30
N THR A 208 10.51 -7.26 -5.54
CA THR A 208 11.41 -8.11 -6.33
C THR A 208 12.76 -7.41 -6.41
N THR A 209 13.84 -8.09 -5.98
CA THR A 209 15.18 -7.49 -5.91
C THR A 209 15.93 -7.68 -7.25
N GLU A 210 15.42 -7.03 -8.26
CA GLU A 210 16.03 -6.88 -9.60
C GLU A 210 15.68 -5.50 -10.13
N TYR A 211 16.55 -4.87 -10.90
CA TYR A 211 16.43 -3.44 -11.29
C TYR A 211 16.74 -3.24 -12.77
N PRO A 212 15.72 -3.08 -13.66
CA PRO A 212 14.28 -3.14 -13.36
C PRO A 212 13.80 -4.59 -13.19
N ALA A 213 12.78 -4.76 -12.35
CA ALA A 213 12.17 -6.07 -12.12
C ALA A 213 11.26 -6.44 -13.30
N PRO A 214 11.41 -7.68 -13.84
CA PRO A 214 10.52 -8.16 -14.92
C PRO A 214 9.05 -8.19 -14.50
N UNK A 215 8.21 -7.93 -15.15
CA UNK A 215 6.94 -7.85 -14.94
C UNK A 215 6.29 -9.02 -14.41
N ASP A 216 6.60 -10.14 -15.11
CA ASP A 216 6.07 -11.45 -14.73
C ASP A 216 6.61 -11.96 -13.38
N GLU A 217 7.65 -11.36 -12.85
CA GLU A 217 8.23 -11.72 -11.56
C GLU A 217 7.74 -10.81 -10.41
N LEU A 218 6.89 -9.86 -10.65
CA LEU A 218 6.42 -8.93 -9.62
C LEU A 218 5.52 -9.60 -8.57
N UNK A 219 4.71 -10.58 -8.96
CA UNK A 219 4.03 -11.27 -8.24
C UNK A 219 3.24 -10.69 -7.29
N LEU A 220 2.44 -9.45 -7.69
CA LEU A 220 1.73 -8.56 -6.77
C LEU A 220 0.66 -9.25 -5.91
N ASN A 221 0.21 -10.43 -6.28
CA ASN A 221 -0.73 -11.22 -5.45
C ASN A 221 -0.10 -11.63 -4.10
N VAL A 222 1.21 -11.59 -3.99
CA VAL A 222 1.91 -11.83 -2.71
C VAL A 222 1.49 -10.77 -1.66
N ILE A 223 1.12 -9.56 -2.08
CA ILE A 223 0.60 -8.52 -1.16
C ILE A 223 -0.62 -9.05 -0.40
N ASP A 224 -1.54 -9.73 -1.10
CA ASP A 224 -2.74 -10.34 -0.47
C ASP A 224 -2.33 -11.47 0.47
N THR A 225 -1.38 -12.30 0.07
CA THR A 225 -0.82 -13.38 0.90
C THR A 225 -0.24 -12.83 2.21
N LEU A 226 0.57 -11.77 2.11
CA LEU A 226 1.17 -11.14 3.29
C LEU A 226 0.08 -10.46 4.16
N SER A 227 -0.87 -9.85 3.55
CA SER A 227 -1.99 -9.22 4.27
C SER A 227 -2.87 -10.22 5.03
N UNK A 228 -2.96 -11.29 4.47
CA UNK A 228 -3.61 -12.29 5.00
C UNK A 228 -2.96 -12.96 6.07
N LYS A 229 -1.69 -13.09 5.98
CA LYS A 229 -0.88 -13.81 6.96
C LYS A 229 -0.53 -12.96 8.18
N TYR A 230 -0.23 -11.70 7.97
CA TYR A 230 0.30 -10.81 9.00
C TYR A 230 -0.71 -9.70 9.33
N ASN A 231 -1.03 -9.55 10.60
CA ASN A 231 -1.88 -8.46 11.08
C ASN A 231 -1.04 -7.18 11.27
N MET A 232 -0.56 -6.61 10.16
CA MET A 232 0.32 -5.44 10.15
C MET A 232 0.21 -4.70 8.82
N PRO A 233 0.65 -3.43 8.75
CA PRO A 233 0.68 -2.69 7.48
C PRO A 233 1.55 -3.39 6.44
N ILE A 234 0.98 -3.66 5.26
CA ILE A 234 1.69 -4.23 4.12
C ILE A 234 1.81 -3.14 3.05
N GLY A 235 2.96 -3.07 2.41
CA GLY A 235 3.23 -2.13 1.32
C GLY A 235 3.96 -2.81 0.17
N TYR A 236 4.45 -1.99 -0.74
CA TYR A 236 5.14 -2.46 -1.94
C TYR A 236 6.35 -1.57 -2.24
N SER A 237 7.49 -2.18 -2.57
CA SER A 237 8.67 -1.46 -3.09
C SER A 237 8.78 -1.79 -4.58
N ASP A 238 8.55 -0.80 -5.42
CA ASP A 238 8.36 -0.94 -6.87
C ASP A 238 9.68 -0.72 -7.60
N HIS A 239 10.20 -1.79 -8.21
CA HIS A 239 11.40 -1.75 -9.04
C HIS A 239 11.08 -1.98 -10.53
N SER A 240 9.81 -1.90 -10.94
CA SER A 240 9.39 -2.31 -12.28
C SER A 240 9.47 -1.22 -13.36
N ASN A 241 9.48 0.05 -12.98
CA ASN A 241 9.33 1.17 -13.94
C ASN A 241 8.01 1.15 -14.74
N ASN A 242 7.03 0.34 -14.35
CA ASN A 242 5.79 0.16 -15.09
C ASN A 242 4.70 1.07 -14.53
N PRO A 243 4.03 1.90 -15.34
CA PRO A 243 2.99 2.83 -14.84
C PRO A 243 1.71 2.16 -14.33
N ILE A 244 1.50 0.88 -14.63
CA ILE A 244 0.33 0.10 -14.17
C ILE A 244 0.56 -0.43 -12.75
N THR A 245 1.81 -0.74 -12.40
CA THR A 245 2.17 -1.39 -11.13
C THR A 245 1.63 -0.64 -9.90
N PRO A 246 1.82 0.70 -9.78
CA PRO A 246 1.28 1.41 -8.61
C PRO A 246 -0.24 1.39 -8.54
N ILE A 247 -0.94 1.33 -9.68
CA ILE A 247 -2.41 1.24 -9.73
C ILE A 247 -2.86 -0.10 -9.12
N ILE A 248 -2.27 -1.21 -9.60
CA ILE A 248 -2.58 -2.56 -9.10
C ILE A 248 -2.23 -2.68 -7.61
N ALA A 249 -1.03 -2.24 -7.22
CA ALA A 249 -0.59 -2.31 -5.83
C ALA A 249 -1.52 -1.51 -4.90
N THR A 250 -1.89 -0.28 -5.31
CA THR A 250 -2.81 0.57 -4.54
C THR A 250 -4.19 -0.08 -4.40
N SER A 251 -4.67 -0.77 -5.45
CA SER A 251 -5.96 -1.48 -5.41
C SER A 251 -5.96 -2.67 -4.43
N LYS A 252 -4.78 -3.13 -4.01
CA LYS A 252 -4.63 -4.16 -2.97
C LYS A 252 -4.58 -3.58 -1.55
N ASN A 253 -4.95 -2.30 -1.39
CA ASN A 253 -5.03 -1.61 -0.10
C ASN A 253 -3.70 -1.58 0.67
N ILE A 254 -2.61 -1.35 -0.05
CA ILE A 254 -1.28 -1.20 0.58
C ILE A 254 -1.22 0.06 1.45
N SER A 255 -0.41 -0.01 2.50
CA SER A 255 -0.20 1.11 3.43
C SER A 255 0.91 2.07 2.97
N ALA A 256 1.87 1.57 2.19
CA ALA A 256 3.01 2.35 1.71
C ALA A 256 3.49 1.83 0.36
N ILE A 257 4.05 2.73 -0.44
CA ILE A 257 4.72 2.36 -1.69
C ILE A 257 6.06 3.12 -1.79
N GLU A 258 7.09 2.40 -2.22
CA GLU A 258 8.44 2.95 -2.38
C GLU A 258 8.84 2.82 -3.86
N VAL A 259 9.48 3.86 -4.42
CA VAL A 259 9.95 3.84 -5.81
C VAL A 259 11.23 4.64 -5.96
N HIS A 260 12.20 4.12 -6.72
CA HIS A 260 13.46 4.81 -7.01
C HIS A 260 13.26 6.03 -7.90
N VAL A 261 13.97 7.12 -7.58
CA VAL A 261 13.88 8.39 -8.32
C VAL A 261 15.25 8.86 -8.79
N THR A 262 15.27 9.62 -9.90
CA THR A 262 16.50 10.17 -10.46
C THR A 262 16.26 11.53 -11.12
N MET A 263 17.30 12.37 -11.14
CA MET A 263 17.29 13.60 -11.94
C MET A 263 17.29 13.29 -13.45
N ASN A 264 18.01 12.23 -13.87
CA ASN A 264 18.13 11.84 -15.28
C ASN A 264 18.57 10.37 -15.36
N LYS A 265 17.80 9.59 -16.12
CA LYS A 265 18.05 8.14 -16.32
C LYS A 265 19.40 7.84 -17.01
N ASN A 266 19.96 8.82 -17.73
CA ASN A 266 21.20 8.65 -18.48
C ASN A 266 22.46 8.94 -17.64
N LEU A 267 22.30 9.31 -16.36
CA LEU A 267 23.44 9.49 -15.46
C LEU A 267 24.11 8.12 -15.19
N GLN A 268 25.42 8.15 -14.99
CA GLN A 268 26.17 6.97 -14.56
C GLN A 268 25.84 6.64 -13.10
N GLY A 269 25.58 5.37 -12.83
CA GLY A 269 25.27 4.85 -11.51
C GLY A 269 24.35 3.64 -11.58
N PRO A 270 24.28 2.85 -10.51
CA PRO A 270 23.62 1.54 -10.55
C PRO A 270 22.10 1.60 -10.73
N ASP A 271 21.45 2.67 -10.24
CA ASP A 271 19.99 2.69 -10.12
C ASP A 271 19.30 3.68 -11.08
N HIS A 272 20.04 4.54 -11.78
CA HIS A 272 19.44 5.61 -12.60
C HIS A 272 18.49 5.07 -13.69
N LYS A 273 18.90 4.03 -14.40
CA LYS A 273 18.12 3.44 -15.51
C LYS A 273 16.79 2.88 -15.05
N SER A 274 16.76 2.30 -13.87
CA SER A 274 15.57 1.67 -13.28
C SER A 274 14.77 2.63 -12.37
N SER A 275 15.12 3.91 -12.33
CA SER A 275 14.45 4.92 -11.51
C SER A 275 13.47 5.75 -12.35
N LEU A 276 12.47 6.33 -11.70
CA LEU A 276 11.58 7.32 -12.32
C LEU A 276 12.25 8.71 -12.32
N ASN A 277 12.19 9.42 -13.44
CA ASN A 277 12.48 10.85 -13.39
C ASN A 277 11.30 11.60 -12.73
N PHE A 278 11.47 12.88 -12.37
CA PHE A 278 10.46 13.61 -11.58
C PHE A 278 9.17 13.88 -12.35
N LYS A 279 9.18 13.91 -13.69
CA LYS A 279 7.95 13.97 -14.51
C LYS A 279 7.18 12.65 -14.38
N GLN A 280 7.86 11.53 -14.45
CA GLN A 280 7.27 10.20 -14.26
C GLN A 280 6.78 10.02 -12.81
N LEU A 281 7.55 10.49 -11.82
CA LEU A 281 7.15 10.42 -10.40
C LEU A 281 5.83 11.18 -10.16
N LYS A 282 5.70 12.37 -10.72
CA LYS A 282 4.46 13.17 -10.59
C LYS A 282 3.25 12.41 -11.15
N GLN A 283 3.42 11.75 -12.31
CA GLN A 283 2.36 10.92 -12.88
C GLN A 283 2.07 9.68 -12.02
N TYR A 284 3.11 9.06 -11.48
CA TYR A 284 3.03 7.90 -10.57
C TYR A 284 2.20 8.24 -9.33
N VAL A 285 2.50 9.38 -8.70
CA VAL A 285 1.75 9.88 -7.52
C VAL A 285 0.29 10.15 -7.91
N LYS A 286 0.05 10.80 -9.05
CA LYS A 286 -1.31 11.08 -9.55
C LYS A 286 -2.09 9.77 -9.76
N ASN A 287 -1.46 8.74 -10.33
CA ASN A 287 -2.09 7.43 -10.53
C ASN A 287 -2.52 6.81 -9.19
N ILE A 288 -1.65 6.85 -8.18
CA ILE A 288 -1.97 6.34 -6.83
C ILE A 288 -3.17 7.10 -6.24
N ARG A 289 -3.12 8.43 -6.24
CA ARG A 289 -4.19 9.26 -5.66
C ARG A 289 -5.54 9.06 -6.37
N ASN A 290 -5.51 8.92 -7.70
CA ASN A 290 -6.71 8.61 -8.48
C ASN A 290 -7.25 7.22 -8.12
N THR A 291 -6.36 6.23 -7.96
CA THR A 291 -6.76 4.86 -7.60
C THR A 291 -7.42 4.83 -6.22
N GLU A 292 -6.89 5.57 -5.24
CA GLU A 292 -7.51 5.71 -3.92
C GLU A 292 -8.95 6.23 -4.03
N ILE A 293 -9.18 7.25 -4.86
CA ILE A 293 -10.50 7.83 -5.08
C ILE A 293 -11.43 6.80 -5.76
N ILE A 294 -10.94 6.13 -6.80
CA ILE A 294 -11.70 5.16 -7.60
C ILE A 294 -12.09 3.94 -6.75
N ASN A 295 -11.19 3.44 -5.92
CA ASN A 295 -11.46 2.30 -5.03
C ASN A 295 -12.61 2.61 -4.06
N GLY A 296 -12.70 3.81 -3.54
CA GLY A 296 -13.82 4.27 -2.71
C GLY A 296 -14.05 3.43 -1.45
N SER A 297 -15.29 3.17 -1.16
CA SER A 297 -15.75 2.45 0.04
C SER A 297 -16.12 0.99 -0.30
N PHE A 298 -16.00 0.10 0.69
CA PHE A 298 -16.51 -1.27 0.59
C PHE A 298 -18.04 -1.34 0.73
N ASP A 299 -18.69 -0.25 1.14
CA ASP A 299 -20.15 -0.22 1.31
C ASP A 299 -20.86 -0.02 -0.02
N LYS A 300 -21.76 -0.97 -0.38
CA LYS A 300 -22.60 -0.78 -1.57
C LYS A 300 -23.82 0.07 -1.21
N HIS A 301 -23.80 1.32 -1.63
CA HIS A 301 -24.89 2.27 -1.42
C HIS A 301 -25.24 2.96 -2.74
N ILE A 302 -26.39 3.64 -2.73
CA ILE A 302 -26.82 4.45 -3.88
C ILE A 302 -26.04 5.77 -3.85
N THR A 303 -25.24 6.00 -4.87
CA THR A 303 -24.40 7.21 -4.96
C THR A 303 -25.25 8.47 -5.18
N PRO A 304 -24.72 9.67 -4.87
CA PRO A 304 -25.45 10.92 -5.15
C PRO A 304 -25.91 11.07 -6.59
N SER A 305 -25.08 10.67 -7.56
CA SER A 305 -25.44 10.71 -9.00
C SER A 305 -26.55 9.72 -9.33
N GLU A 306 -26.51 8.50 -8.76
CA GLU A 306 -27.56 7.49 -8.96
C GLU A 306 -28.90 7.93 -8.37
N LYS A 307 -28.90 8.67 -7.24
CA LYS A 307 -30.15 9.18 -6.61
C LYS A 307 -30.95 10.07 -7.57
N LYS A 308 -30.27 10.89 -8.38
CA LYS A 308 -30.92 11.76 -9.38
C LYS A 308 -31.63 10.93 -10.46
N ASN A 309 -31.05 9.82 -10.83
CA ASN A 309 -31.58 8.95 -11.91
C ASN A 309 -32.66 7.97 -11.39
N MET A 310 -32.63 7.68 -10.09
CA MET A 310 -33.47 6.63 -9.48
C MET A 310 -34.96 6.85 -9.74
N LEU A 311 -35.43 8.10 -9.69
CA LEU A 311 -36.85 8.44 -9.84
C LEU A 311 -37.40 8.15 -11.26
N VAL A 312 -36.53 8.24 -12.27
CA VAL A 312 -36.95 8.04 -13.69
C VAL A 312 -36.57 6.68 -14.26
N ILE A 313 -35.66 5.96 -13.61
CA ILE A 313 -35.18 4.67 -14.13
C ILE A 313 -35.85 3.48 -13.44
N LYS A 314 -36.16 3.59 -12.14
CA LYS A 314 -36.79 2.49 -11.39
C LYS A 314 -38.16 2.14 -11.94
N LYS A 315 -38.43 0.83 -12.01
CA LYS A 315 -39.75 0.32 -12.42
C LYS A 315 -40.66 0.22 -11.19
N ASN A 316 -41.89 0.63 -11.38
CA ASN A 316 -42.96 0.49 -10.40
C ASN A 316 -44.07 -0.39 -10.99
N LEU A 317 -45.02 -0.80 -10.14
CA LEU A 317 -46.12 -1.62 -10.53
C LEU A 317 -47.25 -0.77 -11.13
N VAL A 318 -47.81 -1.22 -12.25
CA VAL A 318 -48.91 -0.57 -12.94
C VAL A 318 -49.96 -1.67 -13.30
N TYR A 319 -51.23 -1.32 -13.22
CA TYR A 319 -52.31 -2.23 -13.58
C TYR A 319 -52.37 -2.40 -15.11
N LYS A 320 -52.30 -3.65 -15.57
CA LYS A 320 -52.34 -4.01 -16.99
C LYS A 320 -53.75 -4.00 -17.56
N ASN A 321 -54.77 -4.19 -16.69
CA ASN A 321 -56.19 -4.34 -17.07
C ASN A 321 -57.06 -3.43 -16.21
N ASN A 322 -58.34 -3.25 -16.64
CA ASN A 322 -59.38 -2.70 -15.78
C ASN A 322 -59.75 -3.75 -14.74
N ILE A 323 -59.75 -3.36 -13.49
CA ILE A 323 -60.01 -4.35 -12.42
C ILE A 323 -61.04 -3.80 -11.44
N UNK A 324 -62.05 -4.45 -11.03
CA UNK A 324 -62.97 -4.16 -10.18
C UNK A 324 -62.54 -4.27 -8.83
N LYS A 325 -63.28 -3.51 -7.99
CA LYS A 325 -63.12 -3.57 -6.52
C LYS A 325 -63.38 -4.99 -6.02
N GLY A 326 -62.61 -5.41 -5.02
CA GLY A 326 -62.77 -6.75 -4.43
C GLY A 326 -62.04 -7.88 -5.11
N LYS A 327 -61.61 -7.72 -6.35
CA LYS A 327 -60.81 -8.75 -7.05
C LYS A 327 -59.47 -8.93 -6.37
N LYS A 328 -59.03 -10.16 -6.25
CA LYS A 328 -57.62 -10.49 -5.85
C LYS A 328 -56.70 -10.31 -7.05
N ILE A 329 -55.61 -9.64 -6.82
CA ILE A 329 -54.58 -9.35 -7.86
C ILE A 329 -53.82 -10.60 -8.21
N THR A 330 -53.70 -10.81 -9.51
CA THR A 330 -52.92 -11.91 -10.10
C THR A 330 -51.73 -11.34 -10.91
N GLU A 331 -50.83 -12.17 -11.27
CA GLU A 331 -49.72 -11.80 -12.15
C GLU A 331 -50.15 -11.11 -13.44
N UNK A 332 -51.05 -11.39 -13.84
CA UNK A 332 -51.55 -10.94 -14.95
C UNK A 332 -52.15 -9.68 -14.95
N ASP A 333 -52.41 -9.26 -13.89
CA ASP A 333 -53.02 -7.94 -13.68
C ASP A 333 -51.97 -6.81 -13.61
N LEU A 334 -50.72 -7.11 -13.50
CA LEU A 334 -49.61 -6.18 -13.23
C LEU A 334 -48.58 -6.17 -14.33
N ILE A 335 -47.92 -5.03 -14.46
CA ILE A 335 -46.76 -4.83 -15.35
C ILE A 335 -45.74 -3.88 -14.67
N UNK A 336 -44.57 -3.95 -14.64
CA UNK A 336 -43.58 -3.28 -14.14
C UNK A 336 -43.09 -2.41 -15.12
N ILE A 337 -43.24 -1.14 -15.16
CA ILE A 337 -42.76 -0.10 -16.10
C ILE A 337 -42.19 1.11 -15.31
N ARG A 338 -41.46 1.95 -16.00
CA ARG A 338 -40.91 3.18 -15.39
C ARG A 338 -42.06 4.17 -15.17
N THR A 339 -42.20 4.65 -13.94
CA THR A 339 -43.12 5.72 -13.56
C THR A 339 -42.47 6.58 -12.47
N ASN A 340 -42.85 7.86 -12.41
CA ASN A 340 -42.28 8.79 -11.44
C ASN A 340 -42.68 8.47 -9.99
N THR A 341 -43.76 7.75 -9.78
CA THR A 341 -44.30 7.39 -8.46
C THR A 341 -44.87 5.99 -8.49
N GLY A 342 -45.24 5.45 -7.33
CA GLY A 342 -45.91 4.15 -7.24
C GLY A 342 -45.24 3.18 -6.30
N ILE A 343 -45.77 1.97 -6.25
CA ILE A 343 -45.16 0.87 -5.49
C ILE A 343 -44.06 0.25 -6.34
N SER A 344 -42.89 0.16 -5.77
CA SER A 344 -41.70 -0.44 -6.44
C SER A 344 -42.02 -1.85 -6.93
N SER A 345 -41.49 -2.22 -8.09
CA SER A 345 -41.60 -3.58 -8.65
C SER A 345 -41.00 -4.65 -7.69
N ILE A 346 -40.16 -4.28 -6.74
CA ILE A 346 -39.64 -5.23 -5.72
C ILE A 346 -40.82 -5.80 -4.86
N GLU A 347 -41.92 -5.06 -4.78
CA GLU A 347 -43.11 -5.47 -3.99
C GLU A 347 -44.05 -6.40 -4.79
N PHE A 348 -43.69 -6.81 -5.99
CA PHE A 348 -44.54 -7.58 -6.88
C PHE A 348 -45.23 -8.76 -6.17
N CYS A 349 -44.45 -9.65 -5.56
CA CYS A 349 -45.00 -10.81 -4.84
C CYS A 349 -45.86 -10.41 -3.64
N ASN A 350 -45.53 -9.32 -2.98
CA ASN A 350 -46.28 -8.82 -1.81
C ASN A 350 -47.63 -8.25 -2.21
N ILE A 351 -47.85 -7.92 -3.49
CA ILE A 351 -49.12 -7.38 -3.99
C ILE A 351 -50.05 -8.50 -4.50
N LEU A 352 -49.49 -9.63 -4.92
CA LEU A 352 -50.29 -10.76 -5.41
C LEU A 352 -51.26 -11.25 -4.31
N ASN A 353 -52.47 -11.66 -4.71
CA ASN A 353 -53.55 -12.16 -3.88
C ASN A 353 -54.16 -11.12 -2.93
N LYS A 354 -53.70 -9.86 -2.92
CA LYS A 354 -54.36 -8.79 -2.17
C LYS A 354 -55.65 -8.39 -2.86
N LYS A 355 -56.71 -8.12 -2.08
CA LYS A 355 -58.03 -7.61 -2.59
C LYS A 355 -57.93 -6.10 -2.81
N LEU A 356 -58.38 -5.64 -3.97
CA LEU A 356 -58.54 -4.23 -4.28
C LEU A 356 -59.65 -3.58 -3.47
N LEU A 357 -59.38 -2.43 -2.89
CA LEU A 357 -60.34 -1.61 -2.12
C LEU A 357 -61.18 -0.70 -3.03
N ARG A 358 -60.78 -0.50 -4.27
CA ARG A 358 -61.46 0.33 -5.27
C ARG A 358 -61.22 -0.24 -6.68
N SER A 359 -62.11 0.07 -7.60
CA SER A 359 -61.92 -0.26 -9.01
C SER A 359 -60.79 0.59 -9.60
N VAL A 360 -59.97 0.01 -10.46
CA VAL A 360 -58.83 0.67 -11.13
C VAL A 360 -58.90 0.49 -12.63
N LYS A 361 -58.42 1.48 -13.36
CA LYS A 361 -58.32 1.44 -14.81
C LYS A 361 -56.99 0.90 -15.25
N LYS A 362 -56.92 0.33 -16.45
CA LYS A 362 -55.72 -0.05 -17.16
C LYS A 362 -54.73 1.14 -17.16
N ASN A 363 -53.43 0.87 -17.02
CA ASN A 363 -52.34 1.84 -17.00
C ASN A 363 -52.33 2.76 -15.75
N THR A 364 -53.16 2.45 -14.75
CA THR A 364 -53.12 3.17 -13.45
C THR A 364 -51.93 2.66 -12.61
N ILE A 365 -51.20 3.57 -12.02
CA ILE A 365 -50.07 3.27 -11.10
C ILE A 365 -50.61 2.61 -9.82
N VAL A 366 -50.03 1.50 -9.40
CA VAL A 366 -50.37 0.78 -8.18
C VAL A 366 -49.93 1.63 -6.96
N ARG A 367 -50.81 1.83 -6.00
CA ARG A 367 -50.54 2.64 -4.77
C ARG A 367 -50.93 1.85 -3.51
N LYS A 368 -50.25 2.17 -2.39
CA LYS A 368 -50.55 1.53 -1.08
C LYS A 368 -52.05 1.62 -0.71
N LYS A 369 -52.70 2.76 -0.97
CA LYS A 369 -54.12 2.99 -0.71
C LYS A 369 -55.07 2.09 -1.52
N ASP A 370 -54.58 1.37 -2.51
CA ASP A 370 -55.40 0.42 -3.27
C ASP A 370 -55.65 -0.87 -2.48
N PHE A 371 -54.98 -1.08 -1.38
CA PHE A 371 -55.04 -2.29 -0.53
C PHE A 371 -55.17 -1.92 0.94
N ARG A 372 -55.73 -2.86 1.75
CA ARG A 372 -55.68 -2.72 3.21
C ARG A 372 -54.20 -2.78 3.68
N THR A 373 -53.80 -1.79 4.44
CA THR A 373 -52.56 -1.86 5.24
C THR A 373 -52.88 -2.77 6.44
N LYS A 374 -52.01 -3.78 6.62
CA LYS A 374 -52.02 -4.54 7.89
C LYS A 374 -51.53 -3.64 9.00
#